data_a88db5a5536880c417ed1d32489018e9
#
_entry.id   a88db5a5536880c417ed1d32489018e9
#
_cell.length_a   1.000
_cell.length_b   1.000
_cell.length_c   1.000
_cell.angle_alpha   90.00
_cell.angle_beta   90.00
_cell.angle_gamma   90.00
#
_symmetry.space_group_name_H-M   'P 1'
#
loop_
_entity.id
_entity.type
_entity.pdbx_description
1 polymer ?
#
loop_
_entity_poly.entity_id
_entity_poly.type
_entity_poly.pdbx_seq_one_letter_code
_entity_poly.pdbx_strand_id
1 'polypeptide(L)'
;TESISQNLKRKTAVVVIADRWYKNAGKACAYSLSFIPIEVISGKQIDLREKEDLFQYLEHGVYKDAGSSTCQLSYTTTGNFTAVKYMLSQHASFILIQETLYGENHRVLVSSKHYIPVESFKTQVNAVAGHV
;
A
#
# COMPACT_ATOMS: atom_id res chain seq x y z
N THR A 1 -0.97 17.10 -2.52
CA THR A 1 -1.82 17.51 -3.65
C THR A 1 -3.29 17.20 -3.37
N GLU A 2 -4.20 17.90 -4.02
CA GLU A 2 -5.62 17.66 -3.87
C GLU A 2 -6.02 16.23 -4.23
N SER A 3 -5.42 15.67 -5.27
CA SER A 3 -5.67 14.29 -5.69
C SER A 3 -5.36 13.30 -4.57
N ILE A 4 -4.23 13.46 -3.91
CA ILE A 4 -3.85 12.61 -2.79
C ILE A 4 -4.79 12.81 -1.61
N SER A 5 -5.15 14.05 -1.30
CA SER A 5 -6.08 14.35 -0.20
C SER A 5 -7.46 13.74 -0.46
N GLN A 6 -7.95 13.76 -1.70
CA GLN A 6 -9.20 13.12 -2.08
C GLN A 6 -9.14 11.61 -1.93
N ASN A 7 -8.03 10.99 -2.34
CA ASN A 7 -7.83 9.54 -2.19
C ASN A 7 -7.82 9.14 -0.72
N LEU A 8 -7.28 9.97 0.14
CA LEU A 8 -7.26 9.73 1.58
C LEU A 8 -8.60 10.05 2.24
N LYS A 9 -9.56 10.65 1.51
CA LYS A 9 -10.89 11.00 2.01
C LYS A 9 -10.83 11.86 3.27
N ARG A 10 -9.80 12.72 3.35
CA ARG A 10 -9.63 13.67 4.45
C ARG A 10 -8.84 14.87 3.96
N LYS A 11 -9.06 15.97 4.64
CA LYS A 11 -8.25 17.15 4.44
C LYS A 11 -7.00 17.03 5.29
N THR A 12 -5.84 16.94 4.65
CA THR A 12 -4.57 16.86 5.35
C THR A 12 -3.58 17.82 4.71
N ALA A 13 -2.80 18.50 5.55
CA ALA A 13 -1.80 19.46 5.09
C ALA A 13 -0.53 18.75 4.63
N VAL A 14 -0.19 17.61 5.24
CA VAL A 14 1.05 16.89 4.98
C VAL A 14 0.76 15.40 4.87
N VAL A 15 1.34 14.80 3.83
CA VAL A 15 1.27 13.36 3.60
C VAL A 15 2.69 12.85 3.51
N VAL A 16 2.97 11.77 4.23
CA VAL A 16 4.23 11.05 4.10
C VAL A 16 4.06 10.05 2.95
N ILE A 17 5.00 10.06 2.03
CA ILE A 17 5.02 9.13 0.91
C ILE A 17 6.17 8.16 1.14
N ALA A 18 5.85 6.87 1.18
CA ALA A 18 6.84 5.83 1.38
C ALA A 18 6.77 4.83 0.23
N ASP A 19 7.92 4.46 -0.31
CA ASP A 19 7.99 3.40 -1.30
C ASP A 19 8.82 2.24 -0.77
N ARG A 20 8.50 1.04 -1.24
CA ARG A 20 9.16 -0.18 -0.79
C ARG A 20 9.33 -1.13 -1.96
N TRP A 21 10.52 -1.69 -2.05
CA TRP A 21 10.83 -2.76 -2.98
C TRP A 21 10.87 -4.08 -2.23
N TYR A 22 10.14 -5.06 -2.73
CA TYR A 22 10.19 -6.41 -2.19
C TYR A 22 11.02 -7.28 -3.12
N LYS A 23 11.94 -8.04 -2.54
CA LYS A 23 12.88 -8.88 -3.29
C LYS A 23 12.76 -10.32 -2.86
N ASN A 24 12.94 -11.20 -3.83
CA ASN A 24 13.05 -12.64 -3.61
C ASN A 24 14.27 -13.12 -4.37
N ALA A 25 15.20 -13.76 -3.65
CA ALA A 25 16.47 -14.24 -4.22
C ALA A 25 17.25 -13.12 -4.95
N GLY A 26 17.24 -11.91 -4.38
CA GLY A 26 17.94 -10.76 -4.94
C GLY A 26 17.23 -10.07 -6.10
N LYS A 27 16.10 -10.60 -6.55
CA LYS A 27 15.32 -10.01 -7.65
C LYS A 27 14.07 -9.29 -7.10
N ALA A 28 13.82 -8.07 -7.59
CA ALA A 28 12.61 -7.34 -7.22
C ALA A 28 11.37 -8.10 -7.70
N CYS A 29 10.41 -8.32 -6.79
CA CYS A 29 9.19 -9.06 -7.08
C CYS A 29 7.92 -8.25 -6.84
N ALA A 30 8.01 -7.09 -6.18
CA ALA A 30 6.89 -6.19 -5.98
C ALA A 30 7.39 -4.80 -5.62
N TYR A 31 6.55 -3.80 -5.89
CA TYR A 31 6.81 -2.42 -5.52
C TYR A 31 5.54 -1.85 -4.88
N SER A 32 5.69 -1.19 -3.75
CA SER A 32 4.58 -0.57 -3.04
C SER A 32 4.82 0.91 -2.83
N LEU A 33 3.77 1.70 -3.02
CA LEU A 33 3.77 3.13 -2.79
C LEU A 33 2.64 3.45 -1.82
N SER A 34 3.00 3.98 -0.65
CA SER A 34 2.03 4.26 0.42
C SER A 34 1.99 5.74 0.74
N PHE A 35 0.77 6.23 0.99
CA PHE A 35 0.48 7.61 1.37
C PHE A 35 -0.09 7.59 2.78
N ILE A 36 0.60 8.23 3.71
CA ILE A 36 0.24 8.20 5.14
C ILE A 36 0.01 9.64 5.63
N PRO A 37 -1.18 9.97 6.14
CA PRO A 37 -1.38 11.27 6.76
C PRO A 37 -0.40 11.48 7.91
N ILE A 38 0.16 12.68 8.02
CA ILE A 38 1.16 12.97 9.04
C ILE A 38 0.63 12.75 10.45
N GLU A 39 -0.67 12.95 10.65
CA GLU A 39 -1.31 12.75 11.96
C GLU A 39 -1.21 11.30 12.44
N VAL A 40 -1.23 10.36 11.50
CA VAL A 40 -1.08 8.94 11.82
C VAL A 40 0.35 8.67 12.32
N ILE A 41 1.33 9.24 11.64
CA ILE A 41 2.75 9.12 12.02
C ILE A 41 2.96 9.70 13.41
N SER A 42 2.46 10.93 13.64
CA SER A 42 2.60 11.61 14.92
C SER A 42 1.91 10.86 16.06
N GLY A 43 0.71 10.33 15.79
CA GLY A 43 -0.07 9.59 16.78
C GLY A 43 0.59 8.28 17.20
N LYS A 44 1.43 7.69 16.36
CA LYS A 44 2.14 6.45 16.63
C LYS A 44 3.59 6.68 17.08
N GLN A 45 4.02 7.93 17.16
CA GLN A 45 5.38 8.28 17.56
C GLN A 45 6.44 7.59 16.70
N ILE A 46 6.17 7.47 15.39
CA ILE A 46 7.09 6.87 14.44
C ILE A 46 8.17 7.88 14.10
N ASP A 47 9.43 7.48 14.25
CA ASP A 47 10.58 8.30 13.89
C ASP A 47 10.89 8.11 12.40
N LEU A 48 10.63 9.15 11.60
CA LEU A 48 10.86 9.09 10.15
C LEU A 48 12.33 9.01 9.77
N ARG A 49 13.25 9.23 10.71
CA ARG A 49 14.69 9.03 10.48
C ARG A 49 15.05 7.55 10.46
N GLU A 50 14.18 6.69 11.01
CA GLU A 50 14.37 5.26 11.10
C GLU A 50 13.40 4.57 10.13
N LYS A 51 13.90 4.20 8.94
CA LYS A 51 13.07 3.56 7.91
C LYS A 51 12.37 2.30 8.42
N GLU A 52 13.04 1.54 9.26
CA GLU A 52 12.51 0.28 9.80
C GLU A 52 11.24 0.52 10.63
N ASP A 53 11.18 1.61 11.39
CA ASP A 53 10.00 1.95 12.19
C ASP A 53 8.78 2.18 11.30
N LEU A 54 8.96 2.95 10.23
CA LEU A 54 7.88 3.23 9.29
C LEU A 54 7.46 1.95 8.55
N PHE A 55 8.43 1.17 8.09
CA PHE A 55 8.14 -0.07 7.35
C PHE A 55 7.45 -1.10 8.25
N GLN A 56 7.88 -1.21 9.50
CA GLN A 56 7.23 -2.07 10.48
C GLN A 56 5.76 -1.67 10.68
N TYR A 57 5.49 -0.40 10.75
CA TYR A 57 4.12 0.10 10.85
C TYR A 57 3.31 -0.24 9.61
N LEU A 58 3.86 0.03 8.41
CA LEU A 58 3.16 -0.21 7.15
C LEU A 58 2.91 -1.70 6.88
N GLU A 59 3.80 -2.58 7.32
CA GLU A 59 3.70 -4.01 7.05
C GLU A 59 2.94 -4.77 8.13
N HIS A 60 2.91 -4.25 9.35
CA HIS A 60 2.32 -4.95 10.48
C HIS A 60 1.41 -4.07 11.34
N GLY A 61 1.95 -2.97 11.87
CA GLY A 61 1.27 -2.18 12.89
C GLY A 61 -0.05 -1.61 12.44
N VAL A 62 -0.12 -1.07 11.22
CA VAL A 62 -1.34 -0.45 10.69
C VAL A 62 -2.49 -1.45 10.58
N TYR A 63 -2.19 -2.71 10.30
CA TYR A 63 -3.22 -3.76 10.19
C TYR A 63 -3.84 -4.10 11.55
N LYS A 64 -3.12 -3.88 12.64
CA LYS A 64 -3.67 -4.01 13.99
C LYS A 64 -4.58 -2.86 14.37
N ASP A 65 -4.29 -1.68 13.83
CA ASP A 65 -5.08 -0.47 14.08
C ASP A 65 -6.31 -0.39 13.19
N ALA A 66 -6.29 -1.03 12.04
CA ALA A 66 -7.38 -0.95 11.08
C ALA A 66 -8.60 -1.73 11.54
N GLY A 67 -9.76 -1.09 11.43
CA GLY A 67 -11.05 -1.75 11.67
C GLY A 67 -11.68 -2.27 10.39
N SER A 68 -11.31 -1.69 9.25
CA SER A 68 -11.81 -2.11 7.94
C SER A 68 -10.83 -1.72 6.86
N SER A 69 -11.02 -2.27 5.67
CA SER A 69 -10.22 -1.93 4.51
C SER A 69 -11.04 -2.04 3.23
N THR A 70 -10.58 -1.33 2.22
CA THR A 70 -11.02 -1.58 0.84
C THR A 70 -9.82 -2.02 0.04
N CYS A 71 -10.04 -2.95 -0.87
CA CYS A 71 -8.99 -3.48 -1.71
C CYS A 71 -9.54 -3.68 -3.11
N GLN A 72 -8.90 -3.04 -4.08
CA GLN A 72 -9.30 -3.16 -5.48
C GLN A 72 -8.11 -3.72 -6.26
N LEU A 73 -8.36 -4.78 -7.00
CA LEU A 73 -7.37 -5.40 -7.87
C LEU A 73 -7.71 -5.11 -9.31
N SER A 74 -6.71 -4.68 -10.07
CA SER A 74 -6.88 -4.42 -11.50
C SER A 74 -5.62 -4.81 -12.25
N TYR A 75 -5.79 -5.07 -13.54
CA TYR A 75 -4.69 -5.29 -14.47
C TYR A 75 -4.35 -3.95 -15.11
N THR A 76 -3.07 -3.65 -15.21
CA THR A 76 -2.61 -2.43 -15.86
C THR A 76 -1.33 -2.67 -16.65
N THR A 77 -1.21 -1.98 -17.78
CA THR A 77 0.04 -1.90 -18.54
C THR A 77 0.78 -0.60 -18.26
N THR A 78 0.16 0.28 -17.45
CA THR A 78 0.76 1.55 -17.03
C THR A 78 1.19 1.42 -15.58
N GLY A 79 2.45 1.10 -15.36
CA GLY A 79 3.00 1.02 -14.02
C GLY A 79 3.36 2.41 -13.49
N ASN A 80 3.69 2.46 -12.21
CA ASN A 80 4.36 3.61 -11.62
C ASN A 80 5.70 3.82 -12.34
N PHE A 81 6.13 5.08 -12.48
CA PHE A 81 7.39 5.41 -13.15
C PHE A 81 8.57 4.57 -12.63
N THR A 82 8.66 4.39 -11.31
CA THR A 82 9.74 3.62 -10.69
C THR A 82 9.67 2.14 -11.08
N ALA A 83 8.47 1.55 -11.05
CA ALA A 83 8.28 0.15 -11.43
C ALA A 83 8.64 -0.09 -12.90
N VAL A 84 8.28 0.85 -13.78
CA VAL A 84 8.59 0.77 -15.21
C VAL A 84 10.09 0.98 -15.44
N LYS A 85 10.67 2.01 -14.81
CA LYS A 85 12.08 2.37 -14.99
C LYS A 85 13.02 1.21 -14.62
N TYR A 86 12.71 0.50 -13.55
CA TYR A 86 13.54 -0.60 -13.08
C TYR A 86 13.08 -1.98 -13.58
N MET A 87 12.20 -1.98 -14.56
CA MET A 87 11.76 -3.20 -15.25
C MET A 87 11.28 -4.26 -14.26
N LEU A 88 10.44 -3.87 -13.33
CA LEU A 88 9.86 -4.80 -12.36
C LEU A 88 9.15 -5.96 -13.07
N SER A 89 8.44 -5.67 -14.16
CA SER A 89 7.82 -6.68 -15.01
C SER A 89 8.54 -6.74 -16.35
N GLN A 90 8.82 -7.94 -16.84
CA GLN A 90 9.41 -8.15 -18.16
C GLN A 90 8.49 -7.66 -19.28
N HIS A 91 7.19 -7.66 -19.05
CA HIS A 91 6.17 -7.31 -20.06
C HIS A 91 5.51 -5.97 -19.78
N ALA A 92 6.04 -5.18 -18.83
CA ALA A 92 5.43 -3.93 -18.38
C ALA A 92 3.95 -4.09 -18.02
N SER A 93 3.57 -5.28 -17.52
CA SER A 93 2.21 -5.62 -17.14
C SER A 93 2.16 -5.96 -15.66
N PHE A 94 1.20 -5.39 -14.97
CA PHE A 94 1.11 -5.49 -13.51
C PHE A 94 -0.30 -5.79 -13.06
N ILE A 95 -0.42 -6.46 -11.93
CA ILE A 95 -1.61 -6.39 -11.11
C ILE A 95 -1.38 -5.22 -10.15
N LEU A 96 -2.28 -4.26 -10.17
CA LEU A 96 -2.29 -3.13 -9.27
C LEU A 96 -3.31 -3.39 -8.17
N ILE A 97 -2.82 -3.45 -6.94
CA ILE A 97 -3.68 -3.56 -5.77
C ILE A 97 -3.73 -2.18 -5.12
N GLN A 98 -4.92 -1.57 -5.13
CA GLN A 98 -5.15 -0.31 -4.43
C GLN A 98 -5.83 -0.64 -3.11
N GLU A 99 -5.14 -0.36 -2.02
CA GLU A 99 -5.57 -0.72 -0.68
C GLU A 99 -5.71 0.54 0.16
N THR A 100 -6.86 0.67 0.85
CA THR A 100 -7.05 1.74 1.84
C THR A 100 -7.45 1.10 3.16
N LEU A 101 -6.74 1.48 4.22
CA LEU A 101 -6.98 0.99 5.57
C LEU A 101 -7.63 2.09 6.39
N TYR A 102 -8.70 1.73 7.09
CA TYR A 102 -9.52 2.65 7.87
C TYR A 102 -9.45 2.30 9.36
N GLY A 103 -9.28 3.31 10.19
CA GLY A 103 -9.37 3.19 11.64
C GLY A 103 -10.74 3.60 12.16
N GLU A 104 -10.78 4.09 13.39
CA GLU A 104 -12.01 4.54 14.04
C GLU A 104 -12.68 5.65 13.22
N ASN A 105 -14.02 5.66 13.21
CA ASN A 105 -14.84 6.62 12.49
C ASN A 105 -14.55 6.66 10.99
N HIS A 106 -14.15 5.52 10.44
CA HIS A 106 -13.83 5.40 9.02
C HIS A 106 -12.70 6.35 8.57
N ARG A 107 -11.79 6.65 9.49
CA ARG A 107 -10.67 7.52 9.25
C ARG A 107 -9.60 6.78 8.46
N VAL A 108 -9.10 7.37 7.37
CA VAL A 108 -8.06 6.75 6.58
C VAL A 108 -6.74 6.74 7.34
N LEU A 109 -6.14 5.57 7.49
CA LEU A 109 -4.82 5.40 8.09
C LEU A 109 -3.71 5.40 7.05
N VAL A 110 -3.90 4.65 5.98
CA VAL A 110 -2.92 4.52 4.89
C VAL A 110 -3.66 4.21 3.60
N SER A 111 -3.22 4.80 2.51
CA SER A 111 -3.65 4.45 1.16
C SER A 111 -2.43 3.99 0.39
N SER A 112 -2.49 2.81 -0.22
CA SER A 112 -1.35 2.20 -0.88
C SER A 112 -1.69 1.71 -2.28
N LYS A 113 -0.66 1.72 -3.14
CA LYS A 113 -0.69 1.07 -4.44
C LYS A 113 0.44 0.04 -4.47
N HIS A 114 0.06 -1.21 -4.71
CA HIS A 114 1.00 -2.31 -4.81
C HIS A 114 1.05 -2.78 -6.26
N TYR A 115 2.24 -2.77 -6.84
CA TYR A 115 2.47 -3.21 -8.21
C TYR A 115 3.16 -4.56 -8.18
N ILE A 116 2.50 -5.57 -8.73
CA ILE A 116 3.02 -6.93 -8.77
C ILE A 116 3.11 -7.34 -10.24
N PRO A 117 4.30 -7.76 -10.74
CA PRO A 117 4.41 -8.25 -12.09
C PRO A 117 3.39 -9.35 -12.35
N VAL A 118 2.73 -9.31 -13.50
CA VAL A 118 1.68 -10.28 -13.81
C VAL A 118 2.21 -11.72 -13.79
N GLU A 119 3.46 -11.90 -14.18
CA GLU A 119 4.12 -13.21 -14.18
C GLU A 119 4.38 -13.77 -12.78
N SER A 120 4.34 -12.92 -11.75
CA SER A 120 4.56 -13.30 -10.36
C SER A 120 3.28 -13.32 -9.53
N PHE A 121 2.16 -12.92 -10.12
CA PHE A 121 0.92 -12.78 -9.36
C PHE A 121 0.17 -14.10 -9.28
N LYS A 122 -0.20 -14.45 -8.05
CA LYS A 122 -1.09 -15.59 -7.78
C LYS A 122 -1.95 -15.23 -6.59
N THR A 123 -3.24 -15.49 -6.68
CA THR A 123 -4.13 -15.28 -5.56
C THR A 123 -5.04 -16.50 -5.37
N GLN A 124 -5.42 -16.72 -4.15
CA GLN A 124 -6.34 -17.78 -3.78
C GLN A 124 -7.28 -17.25 -2.72
N VAL A 125 -8.56 -17.48 -2.90
CA VAL A 125 -9.56 -17.12 -1.91
C VAL A 125 -10.19 -18.40 -1.39
N ASN A 126 -10.14 -18.55 -0.07
CA ASN A 126 -10.81 -19.66 0.62
C ASN A 126 -12.07 -19.11 1.27
N ALA A 127 -13.19 -19.73 0.97
CA ALA A 127 -14.47 -19.34 1.56
C ALA A 127 -15.00 -20.50 2.39
N VAL A 128 -15.53 -20.16 3.55
CA VAL A 128 -16.14 -21.14 4.47
C VAL A 128 -17.59 -20.73 4.67
N ALA A 129 -18.49 -21.69 4.57
CA ALA A 129 -19.91 -21.44 4.83
C ALA A 129 -20.09 -20.97 6.27
N GLY A 130 -20.75 -19.83 6.45
CA GLY A 130 -21.06 -19.31 7.77
C GLY A 130 -22.21 -20.09 8.39
N HIS A 131 -22.16 -20.24 9.72
CA HIS A 131 -23.26 -20.76 10.49
C HIS A 131 -23.85 -19.61 11.32
N VAL A 132 -25.11 -19.44 11.17
CA VAL A 132 -25.82 -18.36 11.85
C VAL A 132 -26.58 -18.93 13.05
#